data_245e1581357af6d45b1af86ed56d996a
#
_entry.id   245e1581357af6d45b1af86ed56d996a
#
_cell.length_a   1.000
_cell.length_b   1.000
_cell.length_c   1.000
_cell.angle_alpha   90.00
_cell.angle_beta   90.00
_cell.angle_gamma   90.00
#
_symmetry.space_group_name_H-M   'P 1'
#
loop_
_entity.id
_entity.type
_entity.pdbx_description
1 polymer ?
#
loop_
_entity_poly.entity_id
_entity_poly.type
_entity_poly.pdbx_seq_one_letter_code
_entity_poly.pdbx_strand_id
1 'polypeptide(L)'
;MPNCLRFALTPGEPAGIGPDLCLLLARQQQAHALVCVASRELMQARAAELGLQITLIDAVPEAWPTQPAPAGSLYVWDTPLGEPVVTGQLSKANAAYVLQTLTRAAQGCLEGSFAGLVTAPVHKGIINEAGMAFSGHTEFLADLTATPQVVMLLATQGLRVALVTTHLPLKDVANAITAERLQRVTRILHADLRDKFGIAKPRILVCGLNPHAGEGGHLGREEIEVIEPALQQLRAEGMQLIGPLPADTLFTPKHLEHCDAVLAMYHDQGLPVLKYKGFGAAVNVTLGLPIIRTSVDHGTALDLAGTGRIDCGSLQAVSYTHLTLPTILLV
;
A
#
# COMPACT_ATOMS: atom_id res chain seq x y z
N MET A 1 21.08 -14.14 -15.37
CA MET A 1 20.75 -12.89 -14.62
C MET A 1 19.34 -13.05 -14.14
N PRO A 2 18.99 -12.64 -12.92
CA PRO A 2 17.57 -12.66 -12.51
C PRO A 2 16.77 -11.79 -13.50
N ASN A 3 15.59 -12.26 -13.90
CA ASN A 3 14.74 -11.52 -14.83
C ASN A 3 14.44 -10.14 -14.24
N CYS A 4 14.74 -9.08 -14.99
CA CYS A 4 14.35 -7.73 -14.62
C CYS A 4 12.82 -7.62 -14.63
N LEU A 5 12.22 -7.42 -13.46
CA LEU A 5 10.78 -7.17 -13.35
C LEU A 5 10.46 -5.72 -13.72
N ARG A 6 9.23 -5.46 -14.13
CA ARG A 6 8.70 -4.12 -14.36
C ARG A 6 7.64 -3.80 -13.33
N PHE A 7 7.66 -2.57 -12.81
CA PHE A 7 6.65 -2.06 -11.89
C PHE A 7 6.06 -0.76 -12.43
N ALA A 8 4.76 -0.63 -12.34
CA ALA A 8 4.08 0.62 -12.63
C ALA A 8 4.19 1.56 -11.42
N LEU A 9 4.50 2.82 -11.67
CA LEU A 9 4.55 3.88 -10.67
C LEU A 9 3.58 4.98 -11.08
N THR A 10 2.61 5.34 -10.22
CA THR A 10 1.71 6.47 -10.49
C THR A 10 2.05 7.64 -9.56
N PRO A 11 2.28 8.86 -10.08
CA PRO A 11 2.63 10.03 -9.27
C PRO A 11 1.44 10.59 -8.47
N GLY A 12 0.22 10.14 -8.73
CA GLY A 12 -0.99 10.58 -8.05
C GLY A 12 -1.38 12.01 -8.39
N GLU A 13 -1.58 12.87 -7.37
CA GLU A 13 -1.97 14.27 -7.56
C GLU A 13 -0.88 15.06 -8.28
N PRO A 14 -1.14 15.59 -9.48
CA PRO A 14 -0.10 16.26 -10.28
C PRO A 14 0.42 17.57 -9.66
N ALA A 15 -0.42 18.27 -8.87
CA ALA A 15 -0.01 19.48 -8.16
C ALA A 15 0.72 19.21 -6.84
N GLY A 16 0.72 17.96 -6.36
CA GLY A 16 1.33 17.54 -5.09
C GLY A 16 2.79 17.08 -5.23
N ILE A 17 3.30 16.43 -4.17
CA ILE A 17 4.67 15.94 -4.08
C ILE A 17 4.93 14.64 -4.86
N GLY A 18 3.89 13.97 -5.37
CA GLY A 18 4.05 12.69 -6.07
C GLY A 18 5.01 12.74 -7.27
N PRO A 19 4.89 13.73 -8.18
CA PRO A 19 5.88 13.92 -9.26
C PRO A 19 7.30 14.14 -8.75
N ASP A 20 7.48 14.92 -7.68
CA ASP A 20 8.78 15.17 -7.05
C ASP A 20 9.40 13.87 -6.54
N LEU A 21 8.61 13.05 -5.83
CA LEU A 21 9.04 11.76 -5.30
C LEU A 21 9.51 10.81 -6.41
N CYS A 22 8.78 10.76 -7.54
CA CYS A 22 9.15 9.94 -8.69
C CYS A 22 10.48 10.41 -9.31
N LEU A 23 10.70 11.72 -9.43
CA LEU A 23 11.93 12.30 -9.97
C LEU A 23 13.12 12.09 -9.02
N LEU A 24 12.91 12.23 -7.70
CA LEU A 24 13.95 11.97 -6.71
C LEU A 24 14.35 10.48 -6.68
N LEU A 25 13.38 9.58 -6.82
CA LEU A 25 13.63 8.14 -6.91
C LEU A 25 14.47 7.80 -8.17
N ALA A 26 14.20 8.47 -9.29
CA ALA A 26 14.93 8.28 -10.55
C ALA A 26 16.42 8.67 -10.48
N ARG A 27 16.84 9.47 -9.50
CA ARG A 27 18.26 9.79 -9.29
C ARG A 27 19.11 8.60 -8.83
N GLN A 28 18.45 7.58 -8.29
CA GLN A 28 19.08 6.39 -7.74
C GLN A 28 19.01 5.24 -8.74
N GLN A 29 20.03 4.39 -8.76
CA GLN A 29 19.99 3.14 -9.52
C GLN A 29 18.94 2.22 -8.92
N GLN A 30 18.02 1.76 -9.74
CA GLN A 30 17.00 0.80 -9.35
C GLN A 30 17.42 -0.63 -9.72
N ALA A 31 16.94 -1.63 -8.98
CA ALA A 31 17.19 -3.04 -9.29
C ALA A 31 16.31 -3.55 -10.45
N HIS A 32 15.19 -2.88 -10.73
CA HIS A 32 14.18 -3.27 -11.71
C HIS A 32 13.69 -2.06 -12.52
N ALA A 33 12.95 -2.31 -13.58
CA ALA A 33 12.40 -1.26 -14.41
C ALA A 33 11.17 -0.62 -13.73
N LEU A 34 11.27 0.65 -13.36
CA LEU A 34 10.14 1.45 -12.89
C LEU A 34 9.59 2.26 -14.05
N VAL A 35 8.32 2.06 -14.40
CA VAL A 35 7.62 2.79 -15.44
C VAL A 35 6.61 3.75 -14.81
N CYS A 36 6.92 5.03 -14.88
CA CYS A 36 6.03 6.08 -14.38
C CYS A 36 4.88 6.30 -15.39
N VAL A 37 3.65 6.01 -14.96
CA VAL A 37 2.45 6.28 -15.75
C VAL A 37 2.02 7.72 -15.47
N ALA A 38 2.48 8.66 -16.28
CA ALA A 38 2.38 10.09 -16.00
C ALA A 38 2.43 10.93 -17.27
N SER A 39 2.04 12.21 -17.17
CA SER A 39 2.32 13.17 -18.25
C SER A 39 3.81 13.45 -18.32
N ARG A 40 4.37 13.25 -19.51
CA ARG A 40 5.77 13.60 -19.79
C ARG A 40 6.03 15.09 -19.61
N GLU A 41 5.09 15.93 -20.04
CA GLU A 41 5.18 17.38 -19.88
C GLU A 41 5.23 17.78 -18.40
N LEU A 42 4.36 17.22 -17.56
CA LEU A 42 4.38 17.41 -16.12
C LEU A 42 5.73 17.04 -15.51
N MET A 43 6.24 15.86 -15.86
CA MET A 43 7.51 15.39 -15.30
C MET A 43 8.71 16.24 -15.73
N GLN A 44 8.70 16.76 -16.98
CA GLN A 44 9.72 17.70 -17.47
C GLN A 44 9.66 19.03 -16.74
N ALA A 45 8.46 19.63 -16.63
CA ALA A 45 8.25 20.89 -15.94
C ALA A 45 8.68 20.81 -14.47
N ARG A 46 8.27 19.72 -13.76
CA ARG A 46 8.62 19.52 -12.36
C ARG A 46 10.12 19.26 -12.16
N ALA A 47 10.78 18.52 -13.06
CA ALA A 47 12.23 18.34 -13.01
C ALA A 47 12.97 19.68 -13.17
N ALA A 48 12.53 20.54 -14.08
CA ALA A 48 13.09 21.87 -14.27
C ALA A 48 12.88 22.76 -13.04
N GLU A 49 11.68 22.76 -12.45
CA GLU A 49 11.35 23.50 -11.21
C GLU A 49 12.25 23.09 -10.04
N LEU A 50 12.51 21.79 -9.90
CA LEU A 50 13.40 21.22 -8.87
C LEU A 50 14.89 21.35 -9.19
N GLY A 51 15.26 21.85 -10.37
CA GLY A 51 16.66 21.91 -10.82
C GLY A 51 17.31 20.53 -11.04
N LEU A 52 16.49 19.49 -11.32
CA LEU A 52 16.96 18.13 -11.49
C LEU A 52 17.26 17.81 -12.95
N GLN A 53 18.41 17.19 -13.19
CA GLN A 53 18.80 16.66 -14.49
C GLN A 53 18.32 15.21 -14.61
N ILE A 54 17.08 15.00 -15.11
CA ILE A 54 16.49 13.68 -15.30
C ILE A 54 16.18 13.47 -16.78
N THR A 55 16.68 12.39 -17.35
CA THR A 55 16.36 11.96 -18.71
C THR A 55 15.05 11.14 -18.68
N LEU A 56 14.02 11.64 -19.35
CA LEU A 56 12.77 10.89 -19.52
C LEU A 56 12.86 10.00 -20.76
N ILE A 57 12.67 8.70 -20.58
CA ILE A 57 12.72 7.67 -21.62
C ILE A 57 11.29 7.18 -21.89
N ASP A 58 10.86 7.18 -23.15
CA ASP A 58 9.53 6.69 -23.47
C ASP A 58 9.40 5.19 -23.22
N ALA A 59 8.31 4.79 -22.58
CA ALA A 59 7.88 3.43 -22.41
C ALA A 59 6.51 3.24 -23.06
N VAL A 60 6.41 2.27 -23.95
CA VAL A 60 5.17 1.99 -24.70
C VAL A 60 4.86 0.49 -24.66
N PRO A 61 3.57 0.08 -24.77
CA PRO A 61 3.19 -1.34 -24.73
C PRO A 61 3.93 -2.20 -25.75
N GLU A 62 4.26 -1.66 -26.91
CA GLU A 62 4.94 -2.37 -28.00
C GLU A 62 6.42 -2.61 -27.71
N ALA A 63 7.01 -1.87 -26.76
CA ALA A 63 8.43 -1.91 -26.41
C ALA A 63 8.68 -1.62 -24.94
N TRP A 64 8.12 -2.46 -24.07
CA TRP A 64 8.36 -2.34 -22.63
C TRP A 64 9.85 -2.50 -22.28
N PRO A 65 10.38 -1.70 -21.33
CA PRO A 65 11.77 -1.83 -20.91
C PRO A 65 12.03 -3.20 -20.30
N THR A 66 13.18 -3.79 -20.65
CA THR A 66 13.65 -5.09 -20.13
C THR A 66 14.80 -4.96 -19.14
N GLN A 67 15.24 -3.73 -18.86
CA GLN A 67 16.32 -3.41 -17.93
C GLN A 67 15.92 -2.19 -17.07
N PRO A 68 16.52 -2.01 -15.89
CA PRO A 68 16.35 -0.79 -15.11
C PRO A 68 16.82 0.43 -15.90
N ALA A 69 16.19 1.59 -15.71
CA ALA A 69 16.70 2.85 -16.23
C ALA A 69 18.06 3.17 -15.56
N PRO A 70 19.00 3.77 -16.28
CA PRO A 70 20.21 4.33 -15.66
C PRO A 70 19.86 5.35 -14.57
N ALA A 71 20.71 5.48 -13.56
CA ALA A 71 20.55 6.55 -12.57
C ALA A 71 20.47 7.92 -13.27
N GLY A 72 19.56 8.77 -12.82
CA GLY A 72 19.24 10.03 -13.49
C GLY A 72 18.29 9.88 -14.69
N SER A 73 17.67 8.70 -14.87
CA SER A 73 16.70 8.46 -15.95
C SER A 73 15.42 7.83 -15.42
N LEU A 74 14.28 8.09 -16.06
CA LEU A 74 12.97 7.57 -15.69
C LEU A 74 12.20 7.13 -16.95
N TYR A 75 11.71 5.89 -16.96
CA TYR A 75 10.76 5.46 -17.98
C TYR A 75 9.40 6.11 -17.73
N VAL A 76 8.80 6.66 -18.78
CA VAL A 76 7.48 7.31 -18.73
C VAL A 76 6.54 6.68 -19.75
N TRP A 77 5.43 6.18 -19.28
CA TRP A 77 4.28 5.81 -20.11
C TRP A 77 3.34 7.01 -20.15
N ASP A 78 3.49 7.80 -21.22
CA ASP A 78 2.84 9.10 -21.32
C ASP A 78 1.31 9.01 -21.20
N THR A 79 0.75 9.86 -20.35
CA THR A 79 -0.67 10.00 -20.08
C THR A 79 -0.98 11.49 -20.03
N PRO A 80 -1.81 12.03 -20.97
CA PRO A 80 -2.01 13.45 -21.08
C PRO A 80 -2.76 14.06 -19.90
N LEU A 81 -2.39 15.27 -19.51
CA LEU A 81 -3.12 16.11 -18.54
C LEU A 81 -4.40 16.66 -19.16
N GLY A 82 -5.37 17.03 -18.31
CA GLY A 82 -6.54 17.81 -18.72
C GLY A 82 -6.21 19.28 -18.96
N GLU A 83 -5.30 19.83 -18.14
CA GLU A 83 -4.77 21.19 -18.28
C GLU A 83 -3.37 21.30 -17.66
N PRO A 84 -2.59 22.35 -17.98
CA PRO A 84 -1.29 22.60 -17.36
C PRO A 84 -1.38 22.68 -15.84
N VAL A 85 -0.40 22.10 -15.16
CA VAL A 85 -0.35 22.05 -13.69
C VAL A 85 0.35 23.27 -13.13
N VAL A 86 -0.27 23.89 -12.13
CA VAL A 86 0.39 24.85 -11.25
C VAL A 86 0.75 24.12 -9.95
N THR A 87 2.03 24.03 -9.65
CA THR A 87 2.52 23.33 -8.45
C THR A 87 1.88 23.87 -7.17
N GLY A 88 1.40 22.99 -6.29
CA GLY A 88 0.70 23.37 -5.06
C GLY A 88 -0.76 23.79 -5.23
N GLN A 89 -1.29 23.87 -6.45
CA GLN A 89 -2.67 24.30 -6.71
C GLN A 89 -3.50 23.19 -7.36
N LEU A 90 -4.51 22.72 -6.64
CA LEU A 90 -5.40 21.68 -7.12
C LEU A 90 -6.26 22.15 -8.29
N SER A 91 -6.47 21.28 -9.27
CA SER A 91 -7.39 21.51 -10.38
C SER A 91 -8.30 20.32 -10.66
N LYS A 92 -9.60 20.60 -10.77
CA LYS A 92 -10.62 19.61 -11.16
C LYS A 92 -10.39 19.04 -12.55
N ALA A 93 -9.82 19.81 -13.47
CA ALA A 93 -9.56 19.39 -14.85
C ALA A 93 -8.57 18.23 -14.93
N ASN A 94 -7.69 18.08 -13.93
CA ASN A 94 -6.74 16.99 -13.87
C ASN A 94 -7.23 15.74 -13.09
N ALA A 95 -8.46 15.74 -12.56
CA ALA A 95 -9.01 14.59 -11.84
C ALA A 95 -9.10 13.34 -12.74
N ALA A 96 -9.55 13.49 -13.98
CA ALA A 96 -9.61 12.38 -14.94
C ALA A 96 -8.23 11.81 -15.27
N TYR A 97 -7.20 12.64 -15.36
CA TYR A 97 -5.81 12.21 -15.52
C TYR A 97 -5.37 11.29 -14.38
N VAL A 98 -5.64 11.69 -13.13
CA VAL A 98 -5.27 10.87 -11.95
C VAL A 98 -5.89 9.49 -12.03
N LEU A 99 -7.20 9.39 -12.32
CA LEU A 99 -7.89 8.10 -12.43
C LEU A 99 -7.40 7.29 -13.64
N GLN A 100 -7.08 7.96 -14.75
CA GLN A 100 -6.54 7.31 -15.95
C GLN A 100 -5.16 6.69 -15.68
N THR A 101 -4.26 7.37 -14.95
CA THR A 101 -2.96 6.81 -14.59
C THR A 101 -3.12 5.54 -13.74
N LEU A 102 -4.02 5.56 -12.76
CA LEU A 102 -4.33 4.40 -11.92
C LEU A 102 -4.92 3.24 -12.72
N THR A 103 -5.89 3.54 -13.59
CA THR A 103 -6.55 2.53 -14.45
C THR A 103 -5.56 1.85 -15.36
N ARG A 104 -4.74 2.61 -16.08
CA ARG A 104 -3.72 2.07 -17.00
C ARG A 104 -2.69 1.21 -16.27
N ALA A 105 -2.20 1.70 -15.13
CA ALA A 105 -1.23 0.98 -14.32
C ALA A 105 -1.78 -0.35 -13.78
N ALA A 106 -3.03 -0.34 -13.27
CA ALA A 106 -3.69 -1.55 -12.77
C ALA A 106 -4.00 -2.55 -13.88
N GLN A 107 -4.48 -2.09 -15.03
CA GLN A 107 -4.71 -2.93 -16.22
C GLN A 107 -3.42 -3.58 -16.69
N GLY A 108 -2.32 -2.83 -16.77
CA GLY A 108 -1.02 -3.37 -17.11
C GLY A 108 -0.52 -4.44 -16.12
N CYS A 109 -0.90 -4.34 -14.82
CA CYS A 109 -0.63 -5.40 -13.85
C CYS A 109 -1.50 -6.64 -14.12
N LEU A 110 -2.80 -6.47 -14.40
CA LEU A 110 -3.71 -7.57 -14.72
C LEU A 110 -3.29 -8.34 -15.99
N GLU A 111 -2.77 -7.64 -16.97
CA GLU A 111 -2.26 -8.20 -18.24
C GLU A 111 -0.86 -8.79 -18.12
N GLY A 112 -0.21 -8.69 -16.95
CA GLY A 112 1.15 -9.19 -16.71
C GLY A 112 2.27 -8.31 -17.33
N SER A 113 1.95 -7.13 -17.83
CA SER A 113 2.95 -6.15 -18.28
C SER A 113 3.78 -5.60 -17.12
N PHE A 114 3.16 -5.48 -15.93
CA PHE A 114 3.82 -5.06 -14.68
C PHE A 114 3.65 -6.13 -13.60
N ALA A 115 4.72 -6.37 -12.85
CA ALA A 115 4.72 -7.28 -11.70
C ALA A 115 3.97 -6.70 -10.48
N GLY A 116 3.77 -5.38 -10.46
CA GLY A 116 3.02 -4.71 -9.39
C GLY A 116 2.91 -3.21 -9.62
N LEU A 117 2.10 -2.57 -8.77
CA LEU A 117 1.73 -1.16 -8.81
C LEU A 117 2.20 -0.43 -7.55
N VAL A 118 2.98 0.62 -7.73
CA VAL A 118 3.39 1.59 -6.69
C VAL A 118 2.59 2.87 -6.86
N THR A 119 1.90 3.32 -5.82
CA THR A 119 1.08 4.53 -5.88
C THR A 119 1.59 5.62 -4.95
N ALA A 120 1.82 6.82 -5.48
CA ALA A 120 2.00 8.05 -4.73
C ALA A 120 0.65 8.67 -4.32
N PRO A 121 0.62 9.72 -3.48
CA PRO A 121 -0.62 10.23 -2.90
C PRO A 121 -1.54 10.89 -3.91
N VAL A 122 -2.85 10.81 -3.68
CA VAL A 122 -3.90 11.53 -4.44
C VAL A 122 -4.71 12.44 -3.52
N HIS A 123 -5.34 13.46 -4.09
CA HIS A 123 -6.24 14.35 -3.37
C HIS A 123 -7.70 13.95 -3.61
N LYS A 124 -8.28 13.17 -2.70
CA LYS A 124 -9.66 12.66 -2.82
C LYS A 124 -10.69 13.78 -3.03
N GLY A 125 -10.54 14.89 -2.31
CA GLY A 125 -11.46 16.02 -2.39
C GLY A 125 -11.60 16.57 -3.79
N ILE A 126 -10.50 16.85 -4.50
CA ILE A 126 -10.54 17.44 -5.84
C ILE A 126 -11.14 16.49 -6.87
N ILE A 127 -10.90 15.18 -6.73
CA ILE A 127 -11.49 14.16 -7.60
C ILE A 127 -13.02 14.13 -7.43
N ASN A 128 -13.50 14.13 -6.18
CA ASN A 128 -14.93 14.18 -5.88
C ASN A 128 -15.56 15.50 -6.34
N GLU A 129 -14.89 16.62 -6.14
CA GLU A 129 -15.35 17.92 -6.62
C GLU A 129 -15.41 18.02 -8.16
N ALA A 130 -14.65 17.19 -8.88
CA ALA A 130 -14.77 17.04 -10.34
C ALA A 130 -15.97 16.15 -10.75
N GLY A 131 -16.79 15.71 -9.80
CA GLY A 131 -17.97 14.86 -10.05
C GLY A 131 -17.65 13.36 -10.18
N MET A 132 -16.43 12.92 -9.87
CA MET A 132 -16.01 11.53 -9.93
C MET A 132 -16.01 10.94 -8.52
N ALA A 133 -16.84 9.92 -8.25
CA ALA A 133 -16.87 9.25 -6.95
C ALA A 133 -15.54 8.54 -6.67
N PHE A 134 -14.84 8.97 -5.62
CA PHE A 134 -13.54 8.42 -5.24
C PHE A 134 -13.37 8.44 -3.73
N SER A 135 -13.41 7.29 -3.09
CA SER A 135 -13.19 7.12 -1.65
C SER A 135 -11.72 6.88 -1.31
N GLY A 136 -10.95 6.34 -2.26
CA GLY A 136 -9.51 6.10 -2.12
C GLY A 136 -8.99 5.10 -3.16
N HIS A 137 -7.66 4.95 -3.19
CA HIS A 137 -7.00 3.98 -4.08
C HIS A 137 -7.51 2.55 -3.86
N THR A 138 -7.70 2.16 -2.61
CA THR A 138 -8.06 0.80 -2.23
C THR A 138 -9.42 0.42 -2.79
N GLU A 139 -10.41 1.27 -2.59
CA GLU A 139 -11.78 1.05 -3.08
C GLU A 139 -11.82 1.13 -4.61
N PHE A 140 -11.16 2.14 -5.20
CA PHE A 140 -11.07 2.30 -6.64
C PHE A 140 -10.46 1.07 -7.33
N LEU A 141 -9.37 0.53 -6.78
CA LEU A 141 -8.73 -0.66 -7.34
C LEU A 141 -9.55 -1.94 -7.08
N ALA A 142 -10.26 -2.02 -5.95
CA ALA A 142 -11.18 -3.12 -5.67
C ALA A 142 -12.33 -3.15 -6.69
N ASP A 143 -12.94 -1.99 -6.98
CA ASP A 143 -14.00 -1.87 -7.99
C ASP A 143 -13.47 -2.21 -9.40
N LEU A 144 -12.32 -1.65 -9.78
CA LEU A 144 -11.69 -1.88 -11.08
C LEU A 144 -11.35 -3.36 -11.32
N THR A 145 -10.99 -4.08 -10.28
CA THR A 145 -10.60 -5.49 -10.35
C THR A 145 -11.71 -6.46 -9.95
N ALA A 146 -12.94 -5.95 -9.74
CA ALA A 146 -14.08 -6.71 -9.24
C ALA A 146 -13.76 -7.51 -7.95
N THR A 147 -12.94 -6.95 -7.07
CA THR A 147 -12.52 -7.57 -5.81
C THR A 147 -13.52 -7.24 -4.70
N PRO A 148 -14.25 -8.22 -4.14
CA PRO A 148 -15.34 -7.95 -3.21
C PRO A 148 -14.85 -7.49 -1.83
N GLN A 149 -13.62 -7.82 -1.46
CA GLN A 149 -13.04 -7.49 -0.15
C GLN A 149 -11.53 -7.34 -0.25
N VAL A 150 -11.02 -6.27 0.29
CA VAL A 150 -9.60 -6.01 0.45
C VAL A 150 -9.23 -5.90 1.92
N VAL A 151 -7.95 -6.07 2.23
CA VAL A 151 -7.41 -5.95 3.60
C VAL A 151 -6.22 -5.00 3.58
N MET A 152 -6.24 -4.03 4.48
CA MET A 152 -5.10 -3.15 4.69
C MET A 152 -4.05 -3.86 5.52
N LEU A 153 -2.84 -3.94 4.99
CA LEU A 153 -1.66 -4.40 5.69
C LEU A 153 -0.63 -3.27 5.67
N LEU A 154 -0.11 -2.90 6.83
CA LEU A 154 1.10 -2.09 6.90
C LEU A 154 2.28 -2.98 7.27
N ALA A 155 3.40 -2.73 6.60
CA ALA A 155 4.63 -3.49 6.82
C ALA A 155 5.82 -2.55 7.06
N THR A 156 6.68 -2.96 7.96
CA THR A 156 8.03 -2.42 8.16
C THR A 156 8.97 -3.56 8.48
N GLN A 157 10.27 -3.29 8.59
CA GLN A 157 11.23 -4.34 8.90
C GLN A 157 10.87 -5.07 10.20
N GLY A 158 10.63 -6.38 10.10
CA GLY A 158 10.31 -7.26 11.23
C GLY A 158 8.93 -7.06 11.83
N LEU A 159 7.99 -6.38 11.15
CA LEU A 159 6.60 -6.28 11.62
C LEU A 159 5.63 -6.06 10.44
N ARG A 160 4.60 -6.89 10.36
CA ARG A 160 3.45 -6.73 9.46
C ARG A 160 2.18 -6.70 10.29
N VAL A 161 1.35 -5.69 10.08
CA VAL A 161 0.08 -5.53 10.81
C VAL A 161 -1.06 -5.40 9.81
N ALA A 162 -1.97 -6.37 9.83
CA ALA A 162 -3.23 -6.33 9.09
C ALA A 162 -4.37 -5.88 9.99
N LEU A 163 -5.40 -5.29 9.42
CA LEU A 163 -6.53 -4.70 10.14
C LEU A 163 -7.84 -5.39 9.79
N VAL A 164 -8.63 -5.77 10.81
CA VAL A 164 -10.00 -6.26 10.64
C VAL A 164 -10.95 -5.11 10.30
N THR A 165 -10.78 -3.97 10.97
CA THR A 165 -11.48 -2.72 10.66
C THR A 165 -10.48 -1.59 10.46
N THR A 166 -10.78 -0.65 9.55
CA THR A 166 -9.88 0.45 9.19
C THR A 166 -10.39 1.79 9.76
N HIS A 167 -11.08 2.59 8.97
CA HIS A 167 -11.45 3.98 9.28
C HIS A 167 -12.88 4.07 9.85
N LEU A 168 -13.13 3.41 10.98
CA LEU A 168 -14.39 3.50 11.72
C LEU A 168 -14.23 4.38 12.97
N PRO A 169 -15.27 5.12 13.37
CA PRO A 169 -15.32 5.69 14.70
C PRO A 169 -15.14 4.60 15.76
N LEU A 170 -14.37 4.87 16.81
CA LEU A 170 -14.04 3.86 17.83
C LEU A 170 -15.28 3.20 18.45
N LYS A 171 -16.34 3.97 18.66
CA LYS A 171 -17.64 3.47 19.19
C LYS A 171 -18.31 2.40 18.31
N ASP A 172 -17.98 2.36 17.02
CA ASP A 172 -18.61 1.45 16.05
C ASP A 172 -17.76 0.20 15.81
N VAL A 173 -16.53 0.17 16.34
CA VAL A 173 -15.56 -0.92 16.12
C VAL A 173 -16.06 -2.24 16.65
N ALA A 174 -16.54 -2.30 17.90
CA ALA A 174 -16.98 -3.55 18.53
C ALA A 174 -18.09 -4.22 17.71
N ASN A 175 -19.08 -3.45 17.27
CA ASN A 175 -20.19 -3.95 16.44
C ASN A 175 -19.73 -4.38 15.03
N ALA A 176 -18.63 -3.84 14.55
CA ALA A 176 -18.06 -4.19 13.25
C ALA A 176 -17.22 -5.48 13.28
N ILE A 177 -16.79 -5.94 14.45
CA ILE A 177 -16.07 -7.21 14.64
C ILE A 177 -17.09 -8.36 14.66
N THR A 178 -17.41 -8.86 13.48
CA THR A 178 -18.28 -10.03 13.30
C THR A 178 -17.45 -11.27 12.93
N ALA A 179 -17.96 -12.45 13.25
CA ALA A 179 -17.30 -13.71 12.88
C ALA A 179 -17.05 -13.79 11.36
N GLU A 180 -18.03 -13.39 10.56
CA GLU A 180 -17.90 -13.38 9.08
C GLU A 180 -16.80 -12.46 8.61
N ARG A 181 -16.74 -11.20 9.11
CA ARG A 181 -15.70 -10.25 8.74
C ARG A 181 -14.33 -10.75 9.16
N LEU A 182 -14.18 -11.20 10.41
CA LEU A 182 -12.92 -11.69 10.93
C LEU A 182 -12.41 -12.88 10.11
N GLN A 183 -13.26 -13.85 9.80
CA GLN A 183 -12.90 -15.01 8.98
C GLN A 183 -12.50 -14.61 7.57
N ARG A 184 -13.25 -13.71 6.92
CA ARG A 184 -12.95 -13.23 5.56
C ARG A 184 -11.59 -12.51 5.51
N VAL A 185 -11.37 -11.57 6.42
CA VAL A 185 -10.10 -10.83 6.51
C VAL A 185 -8.93 -11.77 6.78
N THR A 186 -9.09 -12.72 7.70
CA THR A 186 -8.02 -13.67 8.05
C THR A 186 -7.70 -14.60 6.88
N ARG A 187 -8.69 -15.07 6.11
CA ARG A 187 -8.43 -15.91 4.92
C ARG A 187 -7.68 -15.13 3.84
N ILE A 188 -8.04 -13.85 3.60
CA ILE A 188 -7.31 -12.99 2.66
C ILE A 188 -5.88 -12.79 3.12
N LEU A 189 -5.68 -12.43 4.39
CA LEU A 189 -4.35 -12.26 4.96
C LEU A 189 -3.50 -13.53 4.83
N HIS A 190 -4.05 -14.68 5.20
CA HIS A 190 -3.35 -15.97 5.14
C HIS A 190 -2.99 -16.35 3.69
N ALA A 191 -3.93 -16.19 2.75
CA ALA A 191 -3.71 -16.48 1.33
C ALA A 191 -2.60 -15.60 0.74
N ASP A 192 -2.68 -14.28 0.97
CA ASP A 192 -1.68 -13.35 0.42
C ASP A 192 -0.30 -13.51 1.08
N LEU A 193 -0.23 -13.81 2.38
CA LEU A 193 1.05 -14.17 3.02
C LEU A 193 1.69 -15.38 2.37
N ARG A 194 0.89 -16.36 1.99
CA ARG A 194 1.39 -17.55 1.29
C ARG A 194 1.76 -17.24 -0.17
N ASP A 195 0.84 -16.65 -0.91
CA ASP A 195 0.92 -16.58 -2.37
C ASP A 195 1.77 -15.38 -2.86
N LYS A 196 1.73 -14.25 -2.14
CA LYS A 196 2.47 -13.02 -2.48
C LYS A 196 3.74 -12.83 -1.66
N PHE A 197 3.75 -13.27 -0.39
CA PHE A 197 4.93 -13.15 0.48
C PHE A 197 5.76 -14.43 0.53
N GLY A 198 5.32 -15.53 -0.08
CA GLY A 198 6.07 -16.79 -0.16
C GLY A 198 6.16 -17.57 1.16
N ILE A 199 5.31 -17.24 2.16
CA ILE A 199 5.33 -17.89 3.48
C ILE A 199 4.45 -19.14 3.43
N ALA A 200 5.04 -20.30 3.26
CA ALA A 200 4.29 -21.55 3.06
C ALA A 200 3.29 -21.87 4.17
N LYS A 201 3.60 -21.53 5.41
CA LYS A 201 2.78 -21.78 6.60
C LYS A 201 2.73 -20.53 7.49
N PRO A 202 1.94 -19.50 7.13
CA PRO A 202 1.89 -18.25 7.87
C PRO A 202 1.45 -18.44 9.32
N ARG A 203 2.21 -17.90 10.27
CA ARG A 203 1.87 -17.82 11.68
C ARG A 203 1.37 -16.41 11.99
N ILE A 204 0.09 -16.30 12.32
CA ILE A 204 -0.58 -15.01 12.53
C ILE A 204 -0.94 -14.88 14.00
N LEU A 205 -0.40 -13.83 14.64
CA LEU A 205 -0.86 -13.41 15.96
C LEU A 205 -2.13 -12.59 15.81
N VAL A 206 -3.14 -12.90 16.63
CA VAL A 206 -4.43 -12.20 16.59
C VAL A 206 -4.63 -11.44 17.90
N CYS A 207 -4.82 -10.12 17.81
CA CYS A 207 -5.15 -9.30 18.96
C CYS A 207 -6.57 -9.62 19.47
N GLY A 208 -6.77 -9.54 20.78
CA GLY A 208 -8.12 -9.33 21.33
C GLY A 208 -8.64 -7.94 20.97
N LEU A 209 -9.91 -7.69 21.13
CA LEU A 209 -10.53 -6.38 20.98
C LEU A 209 -10.39 -5.56 22.27
N ASN A 210 -10.71 -6.19 23.39
CA ASN A 210 -10.76 -5.55 24.70
C ASN A 210 -9.42 -5.58 25.43
N PRO A 211 -9.22 -4.70 26.46
CA PRO A 211 -8.07 -4.79 27.33
C PRO A 211 -7.93 -6.20 27.93
N HIS A 212 -6.69 -6.66 28.03
CA HIS A 212 -6.36 -8.03 28.51
C HIS A 212 -7.12 -9.15 27.78
N ALA A 213 -7.50 -8.91 26.49
CA ALA A 213 -8.31 -9.82 25.67
C ALA A 213 -9.61 -10.25 26.40
N GLY A 214 -10.30 -9.28 27.03
CA GLY A 214 -11.56 -9.46 27.72
C GLY A 214 -11.49 -10.07 29.11
N GLU A 215 -10.30 -10.47 29.59
CA GLU A 215 -10.07 -11.05 30.95
C GLU A 215 -11.15 -12.06 31.38
N GLY A 216 -11.34 -13.10 30.57
CA GLY A 216 -12.33 -14.13 30.82
C GLY A 216 -13.80 -13.65 30.74
N GLY A 217 -14.04 -12.50 30.08
CA GLY A 217 -15.36 -11.89 29.89
C GLY A 217 -15.71 -10.79 30.90
N HIS A 218 -14.77 -10.45 31.82
CA HIS A 218 -14.97 -9.38 32.78
C HIS A 218 -14.80 -7.97 32.17
N LEU A 219 -14.02 -7.85 31.09
CA LEU A 219 -13.76 -6.59 30.36
C LEU A 219 -14.34 -6.57 28.95
N GLY A 220 -15.33 -7.40 28.68
CA GLY A 220 -15.97 -7.56 27.37
C GLY A 220 -16.07 -9.04 27.02
N ARG A 221 -17.01 -9.39 26.14
CA ARG A 221 -17.31 -10.79 25.78
C ARG A 221 -17.06 -11.10 24.31
N GLU A 222 -16.60 -10.11 23.54
CA GLU A 222 -16.37 -10.22 22.10
C GLU A 222 -15.32 -11.30 21.78
N GLU A 223 -14.32 -11.50 22.64
CA GLU A 223 -13.34 -12.57 22.50
C GLU A 223 -13.99 -13.95 22.63
N ILE A 224 -14.88 -14.13 23.61
CA ILE A 224 -15.55 -15.40 23.89
C ILE A 224 -16.65 -15.69 22.88
N GLU A 225 -17.44 -14.67 22.52
CA GLU A 225 -18.65 -14.83 21.73
C GLU A 225 -18.40 -14.77 20.23
N VAL A 226 -17.35 -14.05 19.78
CA VAL A 226 -17.08 -13.79 18.37
C VAL A 226 -15.69 -14.25 17.94
N ILE A 227 -14.63 -13.74 18.61
CA ILE A 227 -13.26 -13.87 18.08
C ILE A 227 -12.80 -15.33 18.19
N GLU A 228 -12.82 -15.91 19.39
CA GLU A 228 -12.31 -17.27 19.59
C GLU A 228 -13.10 -18.32 18.78
N PRO A 229 -14.45 -18.32 18.71
CA PRO A 229 -15.17 -19.23 17.83
C PRO A 229 -14.81 -19.10 16.35
N ALA A 230 -14.59 -17.86 15.86
CA ALA A 230 -14.15 -17.61 14.48
C ALA A 230 -12.74 -18.16 14.23
N LEU A 231 -11.80 -17.95 15.18
CA LEU A 231 -10.43 -18.47 15.07
C LEU A 231 -10.40 -20.00 15.15
N GLN A 232 -11.25 -20.65 15.95
CA GLN A 232 -11.34 -22.11 16.03
C GLN A 232 -11.73 -22.71 14.68
N GLN A 233 -12.69 -22.11 13.97
CA GLN A 233 -13.07 -22.57 12.63
C GLN A 233 -11.91 -22.44 11.65
N LEU A 234 -11.19 -21.31 11.65
CA LEU A 234 -10.05 -21.09 10.77
C LEU A 234 -8.86 -22.01 11.10
N ARG A 235 -8.63 -22.32 12.37
CA ARG A 235 -7.63 -23.33 12.78
C ARG A 235 -8.00 -24.72 12.28
N ALA A 236 -9.29 -25.07 12.27
CA ALA A 236 -9.76 -26.32 11.68
C ALA A 236 -9.57 -26.37 10.15
N GLU A 237 -9.49 -25.22 9.49
CA GLU A 237 -9.08 -25.09 8.08
C GLU A 237 -7.55 -25.23 7.88
N GLY A 238 -6.76 -25.40 8.95
CA GLY A 238 -5.31 -25.59 8.92
C GLY A 238 -4.48 -24.31 9.08
N MET A 239 -5.08 -23.17 9.42
CA MET A 239 -4.35 -21.91 9.64
C MET A 239 -3.67 -21.88 11.01
N GLN A 240 -2.45 -21.37 11.07
CA GLN A 240 -1.71 -21.20 12.32
C GLN A 240 -2.03 -19.82 12.94
N LEU A 241 -3.07 -19.79 13.77
CA LEU A 241 -3.55 -18.58 14.43
C LEU A 241 -3.31 -18.68 15.94
N ILE A 242 -2.60 -17.71 16.51
CA ILE A 242 -2.27 -17.62 17.93
C ILE A 242 -3.01 -16.41 18.51
N GLY A 243 -3.90 -16.63 19.45
CA GLY A 243 -4.75 -15.59 20.05
C GLY A 243 -6.18 -16.08 20.27
N PRO A 244 -7.09 -15.18 20.70
CA PRO A 244 -6.85 -13.74 20.91
C PRO A 244 -5.87 -13.47 22.06
N LEU A 245 -4.90 -12.56 21.83
CA LEU A 245 -3.91 -12.15 22.82
C LEU A 245 -4.13 -10.67 23.21
N PRO A 246 -3.80 -10.30 24.45
CA PRO A 246 -3.77 -8.89 24.86
C PRO A 246 -2.82 -8.08 23.97
N ALA A 247 -3.31 -6.98 23.37
CA ALA A 247 -2.52 -6.19 22.43
C ALA A 247 -1.29 -5.53 23.07
N ASP A 248 -1.36 -5.15 24.34
CA ASP A 248 -0.27 -4.53 25.11
C ASP A 248 0.94 -5.44 25.25
N THR A 249 0.74 -6.75 25.31
CA THR A 249 1.82 -7.74 25.45
C THR A 249 2.17 -8.45 24.14
N LEU A 250 1.23 -8.51 23.19
CA LEU A 250 1.42 -9.16 21.90
C LEU A 250 2.58 -8.55 21.09
N PHE A 251 2.71 -7.22 21.10
CA PHE A 251 3.74 -6.51 20.34
C PHE A 251 5.14 -6.54 21.02
N THR A 252 5.40 -7.51 21.86
CA THR A 252 6.72 -7.69 22.46
C THR A 252 7.63 -8.57 21.59
N PRO A 253 8.96 -8.43 21.64
CA PRO A 253 9.89 -9.23 20.84
C PRO A 253 9.63 -10.73 20.97
N LYS A 254 9.35 -11.21 22.20
CA LYS A 254 9.06 -12.62 22.50
C LYS A 254 7.97 -13.23 21.61
N HIS A 255 6.94 -12.46 21.29
CA HIS A 255 5.86 -12.91 20.41
C HIS A 255 6.18 -12.64 18.95
N LEU A 256 6.75 -11.47 18.63
CA LEU A 256 6.99 -11.05 17.26
C LEU A 256 8.06 -11.88 16.55
N GLU A 257 9.07 -12.40 17.25
CA GLU A 257 10.12 -13.27 16.69
C GLU A 257 9.58 -14.57 16.09
N HIS A 258 8.39 -14.98 16.50
CA HIS A 258 7.77 -16.23 16.08
C HIS A 258 6.50 -16.06 15.25
N CYS A 259 6.27 -14.88 14.67
CA CYS A 259 5.12 -14.64 13.84
C CYS A 259 5.48 -14.01 12.49
N ASP A 260 4.61 -14.19 11.53
CA ASP A 260 4.76 -13.64 10.18
C ASP A 260 3.92 -12.37 9.99
N ALA A 261 2.81 -12.26 10.73
CA ALA A 261 1.95 -11.07 10.76
C ALA A 261 1.14 -10.99 12.06
N VAL A 262 0.72 -9.78 12.39
CA VAL A 262 -0.25 -9.48 13.45
C VAL A 262 -1.56 -9.09 12.78
N LEU A 263 -2.68 -9.62 13.27
CA LEU A 263 -4.03 -9.19 12.91
C LEU A 263 -4.59 -8.36 14.07
N ALA A 264 -4.70 -7.05 13.86
CA ALA A 264 -5.30 -6.11 14.81
C ALA A 264 -6.78 -5.91 14.51
N MET A 265 -7.59 -5.70 15.54
CA MET A 265 -9.03 -5.52 15.40
C MET A 265 -9.38 -4.15 14.82
N TYR A 266 -8.61 -3.12 15.12
CA TYR A 266 -8.85 -1.76 14.65
C TYR A 266 -7.53 -0.99 14.43
N HIS A 267 -7.65 0.13 13.74
CA HIS A 267 -6.54 0.94 13.25
C HIS A 267 -5.53 1.30 14.35
N ASP A 268 -5.98 1.98 15.42
CA ASP A 268 -5.07 2.49 16.44
C ASP A 268 -4.62 1.43 17.45
N GLN A 269 -5.07 0.18 17.31
CA GLN A 269 -4.54 -0.93 18.08
C GLN A 269 -3.14 -1.37 17.60
N GLY A 270 -2.93 -1.37 16.30
CA GLY A 270 -1.70 -1.90 15.70
C GLY A 270 -0.78 -0.84 15.09
N LEU A 271 -1.34 0.22 14.48
CA LEU A 271 -0.54 1.15 13.71
C LEU A 271 0.37 2.07 14.53
N PRO A 272 0.05 2.52 15.75
CA PRO A 272 1.00 3.28 16.56
C PRO A 272 2.31 2.54 16.81
N VAL A 273 2.22 1.22 17.10
CA VAL A 273 3.41 0.38 17.31
C VAL A 273 4.21 0.23 16.02
N LEU A 274 3.53 -0.03 14.91
CA LEU A 274 4.17 -0.18 13.61
C LEU A 274 4.86 1.11 13.18
N LYS A 275 4.18 2.27 13.31
CA LYS A 275 4.74 3.57 12.95
C LYS A 275 5.90 3.98 13.85
N TYR A 276 5.85 3.67 15.13
CA TYR A 276 6.98 3.87 16.04
C TYR A 276 8.20 3.05 15.62
N LYS A 277 7.99 1.75 15.29
CA LYS A 277 9.07 0.85 14.87
C LYS A 277 9.65 1.22 13.50
N GLY A 278 8.80 1.60 12.55
CA GLY A 278 9.16 1.83 11.15
C GLY A 278 9.06 3.29 10.72
N PHE A 279 9.42 4.24 11.57
CA PHE A 279 9.30 5.67 11.29
C PHE A 279 9.90 6.04 9.92
N GLY A 280 9.05 6.54 9.01
CA GLY A 280 9.44 6.92 7.63
C GLY A 280 9.66 5.76 6.65
N ALA A 281 9.59 4.49 7.10
CA ALA A 281 9.80 3.30 6.26
C ALA A 281 8.60 2.34 6.27
N ALA A 282 7.45 2.77 6.77
CA ALA A 282 6.23 1.97 6.74
C ALA A 282 5.62 1.96 5.34
N VAL A 283 5.22 0.78 4.88
CA VAL A 283 4.64 0.55 3.56
C VAL A 283 3.22 0.03 3.73
N ASN A 284 2.27 0.64 3.03
CA ASN A 284 0.91 0.15 2.97
C ASN A 284 0.78 -0.83 1.79
N VAL A 285 0.34 -2.05 2.05
CA VAL A 285 0.07 -3.11 1.07
C VAL A 285 -1.43 -3.40 1.06
N THR A 286 -2.04 -3.41 -0.11
CA THR A 286 -3.46 -3.79 -0.25
C THR A 286 -3.55 -5.27 -0.59
N LEU A 287 -4.01 -6.07 0.36
CA LEU A 287 -4.22 -7.51 0.18
C LEU A 287 -5.59 -7.81 -0.42
N GLY A 288 -5.72 -9.00 -1.05
CA GLY A 288 -6.95 -9.46 -1.67
C GLY A 288 -7.11 -9.06 -3.13
N LEU A 289 -6.41 -8.03 -3.61
CA LEU A 289 -6.40 -7.68 -5.03
C LEU A 289 -5.73 -8.78 -5.86
N PRO A 290 -6.14 -9.00 -7.13
CA PRO A 290 -5.44 -9.94 -8.03
C PRO A 290 -4.06 -9.43 -8.46
N ILE A 291 -3.72 -8.20 -8.12
CA ILE A 291 -2.43 -7.55 -8.38
C ILE A 291 -1.70 -7.25 -7.07
N ILE A 292 -0.40 -7.05 -7.13
CA ILE A 292 0.37 -6.52 -6.00
C ILE A 292 0.29 -5.00 -6.04
N ARG A 293 -0.18 -4.38 -4.95
CA ARG A 293 -0.23 -2.92 -4.83
C ARG A 293 0.38 -2.48 -3.51
N THR A 294 1.32 -1.54 -3.59
CA THR A 294 1.88 -0.84 -2.44
C THR A 294 1.70 0.67 -2.55
N SER A 295 1.66 1.36 -1.43
CA SER A 295 1.57 2.81 -1.41
C SER A 295 2.35 3.42 -0.25
N VAL A 296 2.72 4.68 -0.43
CA VAL A 296 3.19 5.52 0.67
C VAL A 296 2.07 5.78 1.69
N ASP A 297 2.45 6.07 2.93
CA ASP A 297 1.54 6.35 4.05
C ASP A 297 1.54 7.85 4.44
N HIS A 298 1.54 8.72 3.44
CA HIS A 298 1.44 10.18 3.62
C HIS A 298 0.57 10.83 2.55
N GLY A 299 0.18 12.10 2.78
CA GLY A 299 -0.68 12.88 1.88
C GLY A 299 0.09 13.58 0.75
N THR A 300 -0.65 14.39 -0.01
CA THR A 300 -0.16 15.13 -1.19
C THR A 300 0.79 16.28 -0.87
N ALA A 301 0.81 16.77 0.37
CA ALA A 301 1.69 17.83 0.88
C ALA A 301 1.92 18.96 -0.14
N LEU A 302 0.83 19.61 -0.55
CA LEU A 302 0.81 20.64 -1.59
C LEU A 302 1.78 21.80 -1.34
N ASP A 303 1.98 22.14 -0.07
CA ASP A 303 2.89 23.19 0.40
C ASP A 303 4.38 22.85 0.23
N LEU A 304 4.69 21.57 0.05
CA LEU A 304 6.06 21.08 -0.15
C LEU A 304 6.37 20.75 -1.62
N ALA A 305 5.36 20.70 -2.48
CA ALA A 305 5.52 20.37 -3.90
C ALA A 305 6.41 21.42 -4.59
N GLY A 306 7.37 20.98 -5.41
CA GLY A 306 8.32 21.82 -6.13
C GLY A 306 9.40 22.49 -5.28
N THR A 307 9.39 22.32 -3.95
CA THR A 307 10.32 23.01 -3.04
C THR A 307 11.68 22.31 -2.89
N GLY A 308 11.77 21.04 -3.28
CA GLY A 308 12.96 20.20 -3.04
C GLY A 308 13.19 19.81 -1.57
N ARG A 309 12.26 20.13 -0.66
CA ARG A 309 12.40 19.87 0.80
C ARG A 309 11.71 18.57 1.26
N ILE A 310 11.47 17.64 0.34
CA ILE A 310 10.85 16.35 0.62
C ILE A 310 11.90 15.24 0.65
N ASP A 311 11.61 14.21 1.44
CA ASP A 311 12.36 12.95 1.46
C ASP A 311 11.63 11.89 0.64
N CYS A 312 12.35 11.14 -0.20
CA CYS A 312 11.80 10.06 -1.00
C CYS A 312 11.87 8.68 -0.31
N GLY A 313 12.32 8.61 0.93
CA GLY A 313 12.54 7.35 1.65
C GLY A 313 11.30 6.47 1.73
N SER A 314 10.11 7.05 1.93
CA SER A 314 8.86 6.28 1.93
C SER A 314 8.55 5.67 0.55
N LEU A 315 8.67 6.44 -0.56
CA LEU A 315 8.45 5.89 -1.89
C LEU A 315 9.55 4.88 -2.28
N GLN A 316 10.77 5.10 -1.85
CA GLN A 316 11.86 4.14 -2.00
C GLN A 316 11.56 2.84 -1.25
N ALA A 317 11.14 2.91 0.02
CA ALA A 317 10.73 1.75 0.80
C ALA A 317 9.57 0.99 0.12
N VAL A 318 8.58 1.71 -0.40
CA VAL A 318 7.43 1.13 -1.12
C VAL A 318 7.86 0.44 -2.40
N SER A 319 8.71 1.05 -3.22
CA SER A 319 9.24 0.42 -4.44
C SER A 319 10.12 -0.78 -4.12
N TYR A 320 10.93 -0.71 -3.06
CA TYR A 320 11.77 -1.82 -2.59
C TYR A 320 10.96 -3.00 -2.06
N THR A 321 9.84 -2.73 -1.38
CA THR A 321 8.96 -3.78 -0.84
C THR A 321 8.34 -4.62 -1.95
N HIS A 322 7.96 -4.04 -3.08
CA HIS A 322 7.57 -4.82 -4.27
C HIS A 322 8.67 -5.79 -4.75
N LEU A 323 9.92 -5.35 -4.66
CA LEU A 323 11.07 -6.11 -5.13
C LEU A 323 11.41 -7.29 -4.19
N THR A 324 11.01 -7.18 -2.93
CA THR A 324 11.40 -8.10 -1.86
C THR A 324 10.23 -8.91 -1.29
N LEU A 325 8.99 -8.73 -1.82
CA LEU A 325 7.85 -9.52 -1.35
C LEU A 325 8.14 -11.03 -1.30
N PRO A 326 8.82 -11.65 -2.29
CA PRO A 326 9.31 -13.03 -2.18
C PRO A 326 10.64 -13.17 -1.42
N THR A 327 11.41 -12.10 -1.20
CA THR A 327 12.76 -12.12 -0.62
C THR A 327 12.88 -11.48 0.77
N ILE A 328 11.85 -10.82 1.29
CA ILE A 328 11.80 -10.34 2.71
C ILE A 328 11.94 -11.51 3.73
N LEU A 329 11.91 -12.74 3.24
CA LEU A 329 12.05 -13.95 4.06
C LEU A 329 13.51 -14.40 4.26
N LEU A 330 14.51 -13.70 3.74
CA LEU A 330 15.90 -14.11 3.80
C LEU A 330 16.83 -13.18 4.61
N VAL A 331 16.26 -12.24 5.39
CA VAL A 331 17.07 -11.44 6.33
C VAL A 331 16.41 -11.38 7.70
#